data_6c726479d18e9a6527f74a49ab53a963
#
_entry.id   6c726479d18e9a6527f74a49ab53a963
#
_cell.length_a   1.000
_cell.length_b   1.000
_cell.length_c   1.000
_cell.angle_alpha   90.00
_cell.angle_beta   90.00
_cell.angle_gamma   90.00
#
_symmetry.space_group_name_H-M   'P 1'
#
loop_
_entity.id
_entity.type
_entity.pdbx_description
1 polymer ?
#
loop_
_entity_poly.entity_id
_entity_poly.type
_entity_poly.pdbx_seq_one_letter_code
_entity_poly.pdbx_strand_id
1 'polypeptide(L)'
;YKIPTGEFHLNRCTALLNMFLMATYGEGKYVEAYHDQQIYLNHKLLEQKQLNLTEVQEKSADFLMQFSGVNEAYSAHRLLLGSWTPEIYRIRNGYHRKRSGDLVIDVLPGWTIVSENGNENKVVRHSYIPAPLIFMGHSVKPAIIQTPVTIDHIAPTLAHFMRIRAPNACTSAPITDLR
;
A
#
# COMPACT_ATOMS: atom_id res chain seq x y z
N TYR A 1 -3.32 11.93 -25.81
CA TYR A 1 -2.16 11.38 -25.08
C TYR A 1 -2.42 9.90 -24.80
N LYS A 2 -1.59 8.99 -25.37
CA LYS A 2 -1.64 7.57 -25.01
C LYS A 2 -0.88 7.42 -23.69
N ILE A 3 -1.59 7.07 -22.61
CA ILE A 3 -0.95 6.67 -21.37
C ILE A 3 -0.28 5.31 -21.63
N PRO A 4 1.02 5.12 -21.35
CA PRO A 4 1.66 3.83 -21.47
C PRO A 4 0.92 2.81 -20.60
N THR A 5 0.46 1.74 -21.20
CA THR A 5 -0.22 0.65 -20.51
C THR A 5 0.58 -0.63 -20.68
N GLY A 6 0.52 -1.53 -19.72
CA GLY A 6 1.22 -2.80 -19.76
C GLY A 6 0.75 -3.75 -18.67
N GLU A 7 1.34 -4.91 -18.65
CA GLU A 7 1.12 -5.90 -17.59
C GLU A 7 2.30 -5.90 -16.61
N PHE A 8 2.00 -5.80 -15.33
CA PHE A 8 2.98 -5.87 -14.27
C PHE A 8 2.87 -7.22 -13.55
N HIS A 9 3.94 -8.00 -13.64
CA HIS A 9 4.03 -9.35 -13.04
C HIS A 9 4.91 -9.30 -11.79
N LEU A 10 4.29 -9.29 -10.63
CA LEU A 10 5.00 -9.19 -9.36
C LEU A 10 5.96 -10.37 -9.11
N ASN A 11 5.59 -11.59 -9.48
CA ASN A 11 6.45 -12.77 -9.38
C ASN A 11 7.76 -12.63 -10.15
N ARG A 12 7.69 -12.16 -11.41
CA ARG A 12 8.89 -11.94 -12.24
C ARG A 12 9.78 -10.87 -11.60
N CYS A 13 9.16 -9.80 -11.11
CA CYS A 13 9.85 -8.72 -10.42
C CYS A 13 10.57 -9.23 -9.18
N THR A 14 9.90 -10.03 -8.34
CA THR A 14 10.49 -10.60 -7.12
C THR A 14 11.57 -11.65 -7.41
N ALA A 15 11.41 -12.46 -8.46
CA ALA A 15 12.43 -13.41 -8.89
C ALA A 15 13.71 -12.71 -9.32
N LEU A 16 13.58 -11.65 -10.14
CA LEU A 16 14.71 -10.85 -10.59
C LEU A 16 15.37 -10.08 -9.43
N LEU A 17 14.57 -9.56 -8.48
CA LEU A 17 15.11 -8.95 -7.26
C LEU A 17 15.94 -9.97 -6.45
N ASN A 18 15.43 -11.20 -6.30
CA ASN A 18 16.19 -12.23 -5.58
C ASN A 18 17.52 -12.56 -6.29
N MET A 19 17.51 -12.65 -7.62
CA MET A 19 18.75 -12.85 -8.41
C MET A 19 19.72 -11.68 -8.25
N PHE A 20 19.25 -10.45 -8.27
CA PHE A 20 20.07 -9.27 -8.02
C PHE A 20 20.72 -9.29 -6.64
N LEU A 21 19.94 -9.63 -5.60
CA LEU A 21 20.47 -9.73 -4.23
C LEU A 21 21.45 -10.91 -4.08
N MET A 22 21.23 -12.03 -4.78
CA MET A 22 22.21 -13.13 -4.83
C MET A 22 23.51 -12.71 -5.51
N ALA A 23 23.44 -11.97 -6.60
CA ALA A 23 24.63 -11.45 -7.27
C ALA A 23 25.42 -10.45 -6.39
N THR A 24 24.70 -9.69 -5.54
CA THR A 24 25.31 -8.66 -4.69
C THR A 24 25.87 -9.23 -3.38
N TYR A 25 25.14 -10.16 -2.75
CA TYR A 25 25.43 -10.64 -1.38
C TYR A 25 25.71 -12.15 -1.29
N GLY A 26 25.80 -12.84 -2.43
CA GLY A 26 26.03 -14.28 -2.52
C GLY A 26 24.75 -15.12 -2.42
N GLU A 27 24.89 -16.42 -2.58
CA GLU A 27 23.76 -17.34 -2.64
C GLU A 27 22.81 -17.24 -1.43
N GLY A 28 21.50 -17.32 -1.72
CA GLY A 28 20.46 -17.33 -0.71
C GLY A 28 19.09 -16.91 -1.23
N LYS A 29 18.06 -17.26 -0.49
CA LYS A 29 16.68 -16.81 -0.76
C LYS A 29 16.39 -15.54 0.04
N TYR A 30 16.64 -14.38 -0.54
CA TYR A 30 16.47 -13.06 0.10
C TYR A 30 15.02 -12.60 0.11
N VAL A 31 14.23 -12.94 -0.91
CA VAL A 31 12.79 -12.69 -0.93
C VAL A 31 12.07 -13.87 -0.31
N GLU A 32 11.47 -13.67 0.85
CA GLU A 32 10.72 -14.71 1.56
C GLU A 32 9.34 -14.92 0.97
N ALA A 33 8.61 -13.82 0.77
CA ALA A 33 7.26 -13.82 0.24
C ALA A 33 6.94 -12.48 -0.45
N TYR A 34 5.83 -12.47 -1.19
CA TYR A 34 5.24 -11.24 -1.72
C TYR A 34 3.71 -11.36 -1.71
N HIS A 35 3.03 -10.23 -1.49
CA HIS A 35 1.58 -10.14 -1.47
C HIS A 35 1.13 -8.71 -1.76
N ASP A 36 0.15 -8.54 -2.64
CA ASP A 36 -0.47 -7.22 -2.96
C ASP A 36 0.51 -6.06 -3.15
N GLN A 37 1.52 -6.15 -3.96
CA GLN A 37 2.54 -5.10 -4.18
C GLN A 37 3.52 -4.90 -3.00
N GLN A 38 3.49 -5.77 -2.01
CA GLN A 38 4.43 -5.77 -0.91
C GLN A 38 5.39 -6.96 -1.02
N ILE A 39 6.66 -6.72 -0.73
CA ILE A 39 7.70 -7.74 -0.75
C ILE A 39 8.27 -7.87 0.67
N TYR A 40 8.40 -9.10 1.12
CA TYR A 40 8.95 -9.46 2.43
C TYR A 40 10.33 -10.07 2.24
N LEU A 41 11.32 -9.47 2.88
CA LEU A 41 12.70 -9.97 2.86
C LEU A 41 12.91 -11.04 3.93
N ASN A 42 13.83 -11.95 3.69
CA ASN A 42 14.21 -12.98 4.62
C ASN A 42 15.15 -12.43 5.70
N HIS A 43 14.59 -11.89 6.77
CA HIS A 43 15.34 -11.27 7.88
C HIS A 43 16.32 -12.25 8.51
N LYS A 44 15.97 -13.55 8.64
CA LYS A 44 16.86 -14.57 9.20
C LYS A 44 18.13 -14.73 8.37
N LEU A 45 17.99 -14.76 7.05
CA LEU A 45 19.14 -14.85 6.14
C LEU A 45 20.00 -13.58 6.23
N LEU A 46 19.38 -12.40 6.31
CA LEU A 46 20.09 -11.13 6.43
C LEU A 46 20.91 -11.08 7.74
N GLU A 47 20.32 -11.50 8.85
CA GLU A 47 21.00 -11.62 10.15
C GLU A 47 22.16 -12.62 10.10
N GLN A 48 21.97 -13.81 9.53
CA GLN A 48 23.03 -14.82 9.37
C GLN A 48 24.21 -14.31 8.56
N LYS A 49 23.93 -13.49 7.55
CA LYS A 49 24.96 -12.88 6.68
C LYS A 49 25.49 -11.54 7.23
N GLN A 50 25.02 -11.10 8.39
CA GLN A 50 25.37 -9.82 9.02
C GLN A 50 25.14 -8.61 8.10
N LEU A 51 24.09 -8.66 7.26
CA LEU A 51 23.72 -7.60 6.36
C LEU A 51 22.83 -6.56 7.05
N ASN A 52 23.05 -5.29 6.74
CA ASN A 52 22.21 -4.21 7.23
C ASN A 52 20.87 -4.22 6.49
N LEU A 53 19.75 -4.45 7.21
CA LEU A 53 18.41 -4.50 6.64
C LEU A 53 18.05 -3.23 5.87
N THR A 54 18.35 -2.05 6.42
CA THR A 54 18.05 -0.76 5.77
C THR A 54 18.79 -0.63 4.43
N GLU A 55 20.06 -0.98 4.40
CA GLU A 55 20.84 -0.95 3.16
C GLU A 55 20.29 -1.89 2.09
N VAL A 56 19.93 -3.12 2.49
CA VAL A 56 19.32 -4.09 1.58
C VAL A 56 17.95 -3.60 1.08
N GLN A 57 17.13 -3.01 1.94
CA GLN A 57 15.84 -2.44 1.56
C GLN A 57 16.01 -1.29 0.56
N GLU A 58 16.95 -0.36 0.78
CA GLU A 58 17.19 0.77 -0.11
C GLU A 58 17.71 0.32 -1.47
N LYS A 59 18.73 -0.55 -1.51
CA LYS A 59 19.24 -1.13 -2.78
C LYS A 59 18.17 -1.91 -3.53
N SER A 60 17.30 -2.61 -2.82
CA SER A 60 16.18 -3.32 -3.42
C SER A 60 15.16 -2.37 -4.01
N ALA A 61 14.84 -1.28 -3.32
CA ALA A 61 13.93 -0.25 -3.82
C ALA A 61 14.49 0.41 -5.09
N ASP A 62 15.77 0.78 -5.10
CA ASP A 62 16.44 1.36 -6.27
C ASP A 62 16.45 0.40 -7.47
N PHE A 63 16.66 -0.89 -7.23
CA PHE A 63 16.57 -1.91 -8.27
C PHE A 63 15.15 -2.03 -8.84
N LEU A 64 14.14 -2.03 -7.98
CA LEU A 64 12.72 -2.11 -8.37
C LEU A 64 12.27 -0.92 -9.21
N MET A 65 12.83 0.26 -8.99
CA MET A 65 12.56 1.45 -9.79
C MET A 65 12.96 1.32 -11.27
N GLN A 66 13.81 0.36 -11.61
CA GLN A 66 14.23 0.13 -12.99
C GLN A 66 13.21 -0.66 -13.82
N PHE A 67 12.19 -1.23 -13.19
CA PHE A 67 11.17 -2.01 -13.88
C PHE A 67 10.13 -1.12 -14.57
N SER A 68 9.79 -1.48 -15.79
CA SER A 68 8.66 -0.85 -16.49
C SER A 68 7.37 -1.07 -15.72
N GLY A 69 6.59 -0.01 -15.54
CA GLY A 69 5.33 -0.05 -14.80
C GLY A 69 5.46 0.29 -13.33
N VAL A 70 6.66 0.35 -12.76
CA VAL A 70 6.88 0.85 -11.40
C VAL A 70 6.89 2.38 -11.45
N ASN A 71 6.00 2.98 -10.67
CA ASN A 71 5.95 4.43 -10.44
C ASN A 71 6.94 4.82 -9.34
N GLU A 72 6.90 4.09 -8.22
CA GLU A 72 7.77 4.31 -7.07
C GLU A 72 7.94 2.99 -6.30
N ALA A 73 9.08 2.81 -5.66
CA ALA A 73 9.34 1.71 -4.73
C ALA A 73 9.77 2.28 -3.38
N TYR A 74 9.06 1.91 -2.35
CA TYR A 74 9.28 2.43 -1.00
C TYR A 74 9.88 1.36 -0.10
N SER A 75 11.01 1.66 0.53
CA SER A 75 11.54 0.86 1.63
C SER A 75 10.74 1.10 2.91
N ALA A 76 10.66 0.10 3.80
CA ALA A 76 10.08 0.26 5.12
C ALA A 76 10.71 1.42 5.90
N HIS A 77 12.03 1.57 5.78
CA HIS A 77 12.78 2.67 6.39
C HIS A 77 12.29 4.03 5.88
N ARG A 78 12.15 4.20 4.55
CA ARG A 78 11.65 5.44 3.94
C ARG A 78 10.21 5.74 4.35
N LEU A 79 9.34 4.72 4.43
CA LEU A 79 7.96 4.89 4.88
C LEU A 79 7.84 5.32 6.34
N LEU A 80 8.72 4.85 7.21
CA LEU A 80 8.66 5.16 8.64
C LEU A 80 9.36 6.48 9.01
N LEU A 81 10.51 6.77 8.40
CA LEU A 81 11.42 7.84 8.80
C LEU A 81 11.66 8.89 7.70
N GLY A 82 11.25 8.62 6.46
CA GLY A 82 11.45 9.54 5.34
C GLY A 82 10.59 10.81 5.42
N SER A 83 10.94 11.78 4.60
CA SER A 83 10.22 13.03 4.47
C SER A 83 8.77 12.81 4.03
N TRP A 84 7.86 13.66 4.49
CA TRP A 84 6.47 13.64 4.08
C TRP A 84 6.30 14.24 2.69
N THR A 85 5.78 13.44 1.75
CA THR A 85 5.29 13.91 0.46
C THR A 85 3.83 13.47 0.29
N PRO A 86 3.02 14.12 -0.57
CA PRO A 86 1.63 13.73 -0.79
C PRO A 86 1.47 12.27 -1.24
N GLU A 87 2.40 11.75 -2.03
CA GLU A 87 2.40 10.38 -2.50
C GLU A 87 2.65 9.39 -1.36
N ILE A 88 3.65 9.65 -0.53
CA ILE A 88 4.01 8.80 0.62
C ILE A 88 2.89 8.77 1.65
N TYR A 89 2.15 9.86 1.83
CA TYR A 89 1.09 9.96 2.84
C TYR A 89 0.06 8.82 2.73
N ARG A 90 -0.41 8.50 1.54
CA ARG A 90 -1.42 7.46 1.32
C ARG A 90 -0.90 6.08 1.67
N ILE A 91 0.32 5.76 1.25
CA ILE A 91 0.97 4.46 1.49
C ILE A 91 1.31 4.33 2.97
N ARG A 92 1.86 5.38 3.57
CA ARG A 92 2.26 5.41 4.98
C ARG A 92 1.09 5.21 5.94
N ASN A 93 -0.08 5.79 5.65
CA ASN A 93 -1.28 5.60 6.46
C ASN A 93 -1.79 4.15 6.47
N GLY A 94 -1.57 3.40 5.40
CA GLY A 94 -1.87 1.97 5.32
C GLY A 94 -0.73 1.06 5.81
N TYR A 95 0.44 1.61 6.10
CA TYR A 95 1.63 0.84 6.46
C TYR A 95 1.66 0.49 7.95
N HIS A 96 1.92 -0.78 8.26
CA HIS A 96 2.06 -1.25 9.63
C HIS A 96 3.40 -1.97 9.84
N ARG A 97 4.27 -1.41 10.69
CA ARG A 97 5.65 -1.85 10.91
C ARG A 97 5.86 -3.36 11.09
N LYS A 98 4.91 -4.09 11.69
CA LYS A 98 5.04 -5.52 12.00
C LYS A 98 4.31 -6.44 11.01
N ARG A 99 3.51 -5.90 10.11
CA ARG A 99 2.64 -6.69 9.23
C ARG A 99 2.83 -6.37 7.75
N SER A 100 3.21 -5.13 7.44
CA SER A 100 3.51 -4.75 6.06
C SER A 100 4.90 -5.22 5.65
N GLY A 101 5.08 -5.37 4.33
CA GLY A 101 6.35 -5.82 3.75
C GLY A 101 7.50 -4.83 3.94
N ASP A 102 8.69 -5.31 3.68
CA ASP A 102 9.92 -4.50 3.71
C ASP A 102 10.00 -3.49 2.56
N LEU A 103 9.34 -3.83 1.46
CA LEU A 103 9.24 -2.99 0.27
C LEU A 103 7.78 -2.90 -0.17
N VAL A 104 7.37 -1.71 -0.59
CA VAL A 104 6.04 -1.46 -1.18
C VAL A 104 6.24 -0.89 -2.57
N ILE A 105 5.62 -1.50 -3.57
CA ILE A 105 5.71 -1.08 -4.96
C ILE A 105 4.45 -0.29 -5.31
N ASP A 106 4.60 0.91 -5.81
CA ASP A 106 3.54 1.67 -6.46
C ASP A 106 3.64 1.48 -7.97
N VAL A 107 2.55 1.02 -8.58
CA VAL A 107 2.50 0.72 -10.02
C VAL A 107 1.82 1.87 -10.74
N LEU A 108 2.34 2.23 -11.91
CA LEU A 108 1.82 3.32 -12.74
C LEU A 108 0.32 3.12 -13.07
N PRO A 109 -0.48 4.20 -13.05
CA PRO A 109 -1.88 4.15 -13.45
C PRO A 109 -2.02 3.66 -14.90
N GLY A 110 -3.05 2.85 -15.15
CA GLY A 110 -3.30 2.23 -16.46
C GLY A 110 -2.59 0.90 -16.67
N TRP A 111 -1.65 0.53 -15.80
CA TRP A 111 -1.04 -0.81 -15.82
C TRP A 111 -1.93 -1.84 -15.15
N THR A 112 -1.88 -3.07 -15.63
CA THR A 112 -2.63 -4.20 -15.07
C THR A 112 -1.71 -5.06 -14.23
N ILE A 113 -1.99 -5.19 -12.96
CA ILE A 113 -1.30 -6.14 -12.08
C ILE A 113 -1.87 -7.52 -12.36
N VAL A 114 -1.04 -8.41 -12.87
CA VAL A 114 -1.42 -9.78 -13.20
C VAL A 114 -1.32 -10.65 -11.95
N SER A 115 -2.44 -11.27 -11.59
CA SER A 115 -2.49 -12.24 -10.50
C SER A 115 -2.19 -13.64 -11.00
N GLU A 116 -1.22 -14.30 -10.40
CA GLU A 116 -0.79 -15.65 -10.79
C GLU A 116 -1.55 -16.75 -10.07
N ASN A 117 -2.27 -16.40 -9.02
CA ASN A 117 -3.02 -17.35 -8.18
C ASN A 117 -4.49 -17.51 -8.62
N GLY A 118 -4.83 -17.13 -9.86
CA GLY A 118 -6.21 -17.23 -10.37
C GLY A 118 -7.16 -16.16 -9.84
N ASN A 119 -6.68 -15.19 -9.07
CA ASN A 119 -7.43 -14.01 -8.69
C ASN A 119 -7.58 -13.07 -9.89
N GLU A 120 -8.55 -12.18 -9.85
CA GLU A 120 -8.78 -11.21 -10.91
C GLU A 120 -7.58 -10.27 -11.10
N ASN A 121 -7.23 -10.00 -12.35
CA ASN A 121 -6.24 -8.98 -12.68
C ASN A 121 -6.77 -7.60 -12.29
N LYS A 122 -5.92 -6.78 -11.67
CA LYS A 122 -6.31 -5.44 -11.20
C LYS A 122 -5.68 -4.36 -12.06
N VAL A 123 -6.50 -3.53 -12.69
CA VAL A 123 -6.02 -2.31 -13.36
C VAL A 123 -5.77 -1.23 -12.31
N VAL A 124 -4.56 -0.69 -12.29
CA VAL A 124 -4.18 0.38 -11.36
C VAL A 124 -4.82 1.70 -11.77
N ARG A 125 -5.52 2.33 -10.84
CA ARG A 125 -6.20 3.61 -11.03
C ARG A 125 -5.81 4.56 -9.90
N HIS A 126 -5.35 5.76 -10.26
CA HIS A 126 -5.08 6.82 -9.28
C HIS A 126 -6.23 7.84 -9.17
N SER A 127 -7.30 7.65 -9.95
CA SER A 127 -8.48 8.50 -9.86
C SER A 127 -9.38 8.10 -8.70
N TYR A 128 -9.96 9.09 -8.04
CA TYR A 128 -11.04 8.85 -7.08
C TYR A 128 -12.24 8.26 -7.79
N ILE A 129 -12.72 7.12 -7.33
CA ILE A 129 -13.97 6.53 -7.78
C ILE A 129 -15.02 6.88 -6.73
N PRO A 130 -15.98 7.78 -7.04
CA PRO A 130 -17.06 8.07 -6.12
C PRO A 130 -17.92 6.82 -5.94
N ALA A 131 -18.17 6.46 -4.69
CA ALA A 131 -19.04 5.36 -4.32
C ALA A 131 -20.11 5.88 -3.35
N PRO A 132 -21.36 5.39 -3.41
CA PRO A 132 -22.37 5.75 -2.44
C PRO A 132 -22.00 5.25 -1.04
N LEU A 133 -22.18 6.09 -0.04
CA LEU A 133 -22.07 5.73 1.37
C LEU A 133 -23.47 5.73 1.98
N ILE A 134 -23.92 4.57 2.45
CA ILE A 134 -25.27 4.39 2.97
C ILE A 134 -25.19 4.01 4.44
N PHE A 135 -25.85 4.80 5.30
CA PHE A 135 -26.08 4.47 6.69
C PHE A 135 -27.53 4.08 6.90
N MET A 136 -27.77 2.98 7.61
CA MET A 136 -29.10 2.51 7.96
C MET A 136 -29.11 2.03 9.41
N GLY A 137 -30.09 2.47 10.18
CA GLY A 137 -30.24 2.06 11.58
C GLY A 137 -31.32 2.83 12.32
N HIS A 138 -31.60 2.42 13.54
CA HIS A 138 -32.70 2.99 14.37
C HIS A 138 -32.56 4.50 14.65
N SER A 139 -31.33 4.98 14.77
CA SER A 139 -31.06 6.39 15.11
C SER A 139 -30.65 7.23 13.89
N VAL A 140 -30.80 6.70 12.68
CA VAL A 140 -30.41 7.39 11.44
C VAL A 140 -31.68 8.01 10.84
N LYS A 141 -31.67 9.34 10.68
CA LYS A 141 -32.76 10.04 9.98
C LYS A 141 -32.64 9.90 8.47
N PRO A 142 -33.74 9.78 7.74
CA PRO A 142 -33.70 9.84 6.29
C PRO A 142 -33.14 11.18 5.79
N ALA A 143 -31.99 11.16 5.15
CA ALA A 143 -31.35 12.33 4.59
C ALA A 143 -30.51 11.94 3.35
N ILE A 144 -30.31 12.88 2.44
CA ILE A 144 -29.41 12.76 1.31
C ILE A 144 -28.39 13.87 1.44
N ILE A 145 -27.12 13.48 1.68
CA ILE A 145 -26.00 14.41 1.80
C ILE A 145 -25.26 14.41 0.49
N GLN A 146 -25.22 15.55 -0.17
CA GLN A 146 -24.53 15.70 -1.46
C GLN A 146 -23.07 16.16 -1.34
N THR A 147 -22.67 16.60 -0.14
CA THR A 147 -21.28 17.00 0.13
C THR A 147 -20.38 15.77 0.05
N PRO A 148 -19.34 15.79 -0.80
CA PRO A 148 -18.40 14.68 -0.89
C PRO A 148 -17.70 14.46 0.46
N VAL A 149 -17.64 13.21 0.89
CA VAL A 149 -16.93 12.79 2.10
C VAL A 149 -15.89 11.73 1.75
N THR A 150 -14.88 11.60 2.58
CA THR A 150 -13.84 10.60 2.42
C THR A 150 -14.06 9.43 3.39
N ILE A 151 -13.40 8.31 3.13
CA ILE A 151 -13.56 7.05 3.90
C ILE A 151 -13.24 7.24 5.40
N ASP A 152 -12.36 8.18 5.73
CA ASP A 152 -11.95 8.50 7.11
C ASP A 152 -13.06 9.11 7.97
N HIS A 153 -14.14 9.61 7.38
CA HIS A 153 -15.34 10.05 8.09
C HIS A 153 -16.20 8.90 8.64
N ILE A 154 -16.03 7.66 8.14
CA ILE A 154 -16.89 6.52 8.51
C ILE A 154 -16.73 6.16 9.99
N ALA A 155 -15.50 5.95 10.45
CA ALA A 155 -15.23 5.51 11.81
C ALA A 155 -15.70 6.53 12.88
N PRO A 156 -15.41 7.84 12.77
CA PRO A 156 -15.92 8.82 13.72
C PRO A 156 -17.46 8.97 13.65
N THR A 157 -18.08 8.81 12.48
CA THR A 157 -19.54 8.83 12.33
C THR A 157 -20.19 7.65 13.06
N LEU A 158 -19.66 6.43 12.89
CA LEU A 158 -20.16 5.26 13.62
C LEU A 158 -19.96 5.43 15.13
N ALA A 159 -18.82 5.91 15.58
CA ALA A 159 -18.57 6.19 16.98
C ALA A 159 -19.57 7.20 17.57
N HIS A 160 -19.92 8.24 16.79
CA HIS A 160 -20.93 9.23 17.18
C HIS A 160 -22.31 8.61 17.33
N PHE A 161 -22.75 7.73 16.42
CA PHE A 161 -24.02 7.00 16.55
C PHE A 161 -24.04 6.07 17.76
N MET A 162 -22.94 5.37 18.01
CA MET A 162 -22.82 4.45 19.14
C MET A 162 -22.59 5.17 20.48
N ARG A 163 -22.42 6.49 20.48
CA ARG A 163 -22.11 7.31 21.68
C ARG A 163 -20.83 6.83 22.39
N ILE A 164 -19.86 6.41 21.64
CA ILE A 164 -18.53 6.04 22.13
C ILE A 164 -17.48 7.01 21.61
N ARG A 165 -16.30 6.98 22.23
CA ARG A 165 -15.17 7.79 21.76
C ARG A 165 -14.72 7.33 20.38
N ALA A 166 -14.46 8.27 19.48
CA ALA A 166 -13.84 7.98 18.19
C ALA A 166 -12.45 7.35 18.37
N PRO A 167 -12.00 6.51 17.44
CA PRO A 167 -10.66 5.96 17.46
C PRO A 167 -9.59 7.06 17.55
N ASN A 168 -8.52 6.81 18.30
CA ASN A 168 -7.49 7.83 18.57
C ASN A 168 -6.80 8.37 17.30
N ALA A 169 -6.79 7.59 16.22
CA ALA A 169 -6.20 7.99 14.93
C ALA A 169 -7.20 8.71 13.99
N CYS A 170 -8.45 8.95 14.43
CA CYS A 170 -9.41 9.70 13.63
C CYS A 170 -9.04 11.18 13.63
N THR A 171 -8.81 11.73 12.43
CA THR A 171 -8.57 13.16 12.20
C THR A 171 -9.78 13.88 11.64
N SER A 172 -10.73 13.13 11.05
CA SER A 172 -11.94 13.66 10.44
C SER A 172 -13.10 13.78 11.42
N ALA A 173 -13.96 14.78 11.21
CA ALA A 173 -15.17 14.96 12.00
C ALA A 173 -16.26 13.94 11.63
N PRO A 174 -17.17 13.55 12.55
CA PRO A 174 -18.33 12.75 12.19
C PRO A 174 -19.28 13.52 11.27
N ILE A 175 -20.02 12.80 10.42
CA ILE A 175 -21.11 13.35 9.63
C ILE A 175 -22.31 13.52 10.56
N THR A 176 -22.66 14.76 10.92
CA THR A 176 -23.67 15.06 11.93
C THR A 176 -25.08 15.15 11.36
N ASP A 177 -25.25 15.41 10.07
CA ASP A 177 -26.54 15.65 9.40
C ASP A 177 -27.41 14.39 9.27
N LEU A 178 -26.90 13.24 9.71
CA LEU A 178 -27.62 11.96 9.71
C LEU A 178 -28.40 11.67 11.01
N ARG A 179 -28.37 12.57 11.98
CA ARG A 179 -28.96 12.35 13.32
C ARG A 179 -30.16 13.25 13.62
#